data_2061eea553575c9b9e55ec15c60cf03a
#
_entry.id   2061eea553575c9b9e55ec15c60cf03a
#
_cell.length_a   1.000
_cell.length_b   1.000
_cell.length_c   1.000
_cell.angle_alpha   90.00
_cell.angle_beta   90.00
_cell.angle_gamma   90.00
#
_symmetry.space_group_name_H-M   'P 1'
#
loop_
_entity.id
_entity.type
_entity.pdbx_description
1 polymer ?
#
loop_
_entity_poly.entity_id
_entity_poly.type
_entity_poly.pdbx_seq_one_letter_code
_entity_poly.pdbx_strand_id
1 'polypeptide(L)'
;MLLYRAGHRALKRLRRDGLRPEDVRVLVGPASGPKWLIFPGVDRVLMEKGFGVPRNGGGHRLLVGSSAGAWRMLAFAARRPLEAYERLIDGYVSQTFPMPVRAKDVTPAYRRMLAEVFTDDDLDAITSHPHADVAIHVTRVFDPYPWSYRAAQIAAIAMGMAVHRLWTG
;
A
#
# COMPACT_ATOMS: atom_id res chain seq x y z
N MET A 1 -13.80 16.31 11.43
CA MET A 1 -14.95 15.41 11.23
C MET A 1 -14.56 14.38 10.17
N LEU A 2 -14.61 13.10 10.48
CA LEU A 2 -14.35 12.01 9.51
C LEU A 2 -15.60 11.77 8.67
N LEU A 3 -15.46 11.83 7.36
CA LEU A 3 -16.54 11.56 6.42
C LEU A 3 -16.42 10.11 5.90
N TYR A 4 -17.45 9.31 6.16
CA TYR A 4 -17.53 7.94 5.64
C TYR A 4 -18.34 7.91 4.34
N ARG A 5 -17.79 7.23 3.33
CA ARG A 5 -18.53 6.87 2.13
C ARG A 5 -18.70 5.36 2.11
N ALA A 6 -19.92 4.89 2.07
CA ALA A 6 -20.23 3.46 2.10
C ALA A 6 -21.41 3.17 1.17
N GLY A 7 -21.38 2.01 0.53
CA GLY A 7 -22.52 1.51 -0.22
C GLY A 7 -23.72 1.25 0.72
N HIS A 8 -24.93 1.21 0.17
CA HIS A 8 -26.18 1.16 0.95
C HIS A 8 -26.19 0.06 2.05
N ARG A 9 -25.75 -1.15 1.72
CA ARG A 9 -25.71 -2.28 2.70
C ARG A 9 -24.69 -2.03 3.80
N ALA A 10 -23.49 -1.56 3.44
CA ALA A 10 -22.44 -1.26 4.40
C ALA A 10 -22.83 -0.08 5.30
N LEU A 11 -23.46 0.98 4.74
CA LEU A 11 -23.92 2.12 5.51
C LEU A 11 -24.99 1.73 6.54
N LYS A 12 -25.95 0.85 6.17
CA LYS A 12 -26.96 0.34 7.09
C LYS A 12 -26.33 -0.40 8.28
N ARG A 13 -25.30 -1.24 8.00
CA ARG A 13 -24.57 -1.97 9.02
C ARG A 13 -23.75 -1.05 9.92
N LEU A 14 -23.00 -0.12 9.33
CA LEU A 14 -22.22 0.89 10.06
C LEU A 14 -23.09 1.72 11.01
N ARG A 15 -24.29 2.09 10.60
CA ARG A 15 -25.24 2.86 11.44
C ARG A 15 -25.78 2.03 12.60
N ARG A 16 -25.98 0.75 12.42
CA ARG A 16 -26.53 -0.16 13.44
C ARG A 16 -25.46 -0.63 14.41
N ASP A 17 -24.32 -1.11 13.92
CA ASP A 17 -23.34 -1.91 14.68
C ASP A 17 -22.00 -1.18 14.84
N GLY A 18 -21.80 -0.05 14.16
CA GLY A 18 -20.49 0.61 14.04
C GLY A 18 -19.57 -0.13 13.06
N LEU A 19 -18.32 0.34 12.98
CA LEU A 19 -17.28 -0.30 12.18
C LEU A 19 -16.55 -1.35 13.04
N ARG A 20 -16.64 -2.61 12.65
CA ARG A 20 -16.01 -3.72 13.37
C ARG A 20 -14.91 -4.37 12.55
N PRO A 21 -13.78 -4.77 13.15
CA PRO A 21 -12.69 -5.43 12.45
C PRO A 21 -13.12 -6.69 11.70
N GLU A 22 -13.99 -7.49 12.28
CA GLU A 22 -14.51 -8.74 11.69
C GLU A 22 -15.36 -8.53 10.44
N ASP A 23 -15.85 -7.32 10.21
CA ASP A 23 -16.63 -6.97 9.03
C ASP A 23 -15.75 -6.64 7.82
N VAL A 24 -14.47 -6.38 8.05
CA VAL A 24 -13.50 -6.03 7.01
C VAL A 24 -12.84 -7.29 6.48
N ARG A 25 -13.12 -7.64 5.23
CA ARG A 25 -12.49 -8.79 4.54
C ARG A 25 -11.28 -8.39 3.71
N VAL A 26 -11.31 -7.18 3.21
CA VAL A 26 -10.25 -6.64 2.35
C VAL A 26 -9.82 -5.28 2.88
N LEU A 27 -8.52 -5.08 3.03
CA LEU A 27 -7.92 -3.78 3.30
C LEU A 27 -7.08 -3.36 2.09
N VAL A 28 -7.33 -2.15 1.60
CA VAL A 28 -6.65 -1.65 0.39
C VAL A 28 -5.74 -0.49 0.72
N GLY A 29 -4.47 -0.64 0.38
CA GLY A 29 -3.46 0.42 0.40
C GLY A 29 -3.30 1.05 -0.99
N PRO A 30 -3.88 2.24 -1.25
CA PRO A 30 -3.83 2.87 -2.56
C PRO A 30 -2.43 3.40 -2.89
N ALA A 31 -2.14 3.53 -4.19
CA ALA A 31 -0.99 4.27 -4.67
C ALA A 31 -1.15 5.75 -4.33
N SER A 32 -0.23 6.30 -3.57
CA SER A 32 -0.31 7.68 -3.07
C SER A 32 1.00 8.46 -3.17
N GLY A 33 2.07 7.83 -3.68
CA GLY A 33 3.39 8.43 -3.71
C GLY A 33 3.82 8.93 -2.33
N PRO A 34 4.55 10.04 -2.21
CA PRO A 34 4.99 10.58 -0.91
C PRO A 34 3.85 10.98 0.03
N LYS A 35 2.64 11.16 -0.49
CA LYS A 35 1.46 11.51 0.31
C LYS A 35 1.03 10.39 1.25
N TRP A 36 1.59 9.17 1.13
CA TRP A 36 1.30 8.10 2.07
C TRP A 36 1.67 8.45 3.51
N LEU A 37 2.59 9.40 3.71
CA LEU A 37 2.99 9.90 5.04
C LEU A 37 1.87 10.62 5.82
N ILE A 38 0.71 10.82 5.22
CA ILE A 38 -0.49 11.30 5.95
C ILE A 38 -1.22 10.17 6.69
N PHE A 39 -0.94 8.89 6.34
CA PHE A 39 -1.66 7.74 6.91
C PHE A 39 -1.10 7.16 8.22
N PRO A 40 0.15 7.42 8.68
CA PRO A 40 0.72 6.73 9.83
C PRO A 40 -0.17 6.71 11.08
N GLY A 41 -0.82 7.82 11.42
CA GLY A 41 -1.72 7.88 12.55
C GLY A 41 -2.95 6.97 12.39
N VAL A 42 -3.53 6.94 11.19
CA VAL A 42 -4.68 6.06 10.88
C VAL A 42 -4.26 4.60 10.84
N ASP A 43 -3.12 4.30 10.21
CA ASP A 43 -2.63 2.93 10.07
C ASP A 43 -2.28 2.30 11.42
N ARG A 44 -1.67 3.06 12.33
CA ARG A 44 -1.44 2.59 13.71
C ARG A 44 -2.74 2.21 14.40
N VAL A 45 -3.75 3.09 14.34
CA VAL A 45 -5.06 2.81 14.92
C VAL A 45 -5.69 1.57 14.28
N LEU A 46 -5.59 1.40 12.97
CA LEU A 46 -6.11 0.22 12.28
C LEU A 46 -5.42 -1.06 12.75
N MET A 47 -4.09 -1.04 12.94
CA MET A 47 -3.34 -2.19 13.47
C MET A 47 -3.72 -2.50 14.91
N GLU A 48 -3.74 -1.49 15.77
CA GLU A 48 -4.06 -1.64 17.21
C GLU A 48 -5.49 -2.14 17.46
N LYS A 49 -6.45 -1.66 16.66
CA LYS A 49 -7.86 -2.03 16.76
C LYS A 49 -8.22 -3.33 16.00
N GLY A 50 -7.22 -4.04 15.44
CA GLY A 50 -7.42 -5.33 14.76
C GLY A 50 -8.00 -5.22 13.34
N PHE A 51 -8.00 -4.03 12.74
CA PHE A 51 -8.38 -3.85 11.32
C PHE A 51 -7.29 -4.31 10.35
N GLY A 52 -6.06 -4.43 10.79
CA GLY A 52 -4.97 -5.03 10.05
C GLY A 52 -5.17 -6.54 9.86
N VAL A 53 -4.18 -7.34 10.24
CA VAL A 53 -4.32 -8.79 10.25
C VAL A 53 -5.13 -9.22 11.48
N PRO A 54 -6.13 -10.11 11.33
CA PRO A 54 -6.90 -10.59 12.46
C PRO A 54 -6.03 -11.31 13.48
N ARG A 55 -6.19 -10.98 14.74
CA ARG A 55 -5.62 -11.72 15.86
C ARG A 55 -6.70 -12.66 16.42
N ASN A 56 -6.32 -13.84 16.87
CA ASN A 56 -7.23 -14.76 17.59
C ASN A 56 -8.46 -15.24 16.80
N GLY A 57 -8.26 -15.74 15.57
CA GLY A 57 -9.34 -16.44 14.85
C GLY A 57 -10.40 -15.56 14.18
N GLY A 58 -10.15 -14.26 14.04
CA GLY A 58 -11.08 -13.28 13.43
C GLY A 58 -11.32 -13.43 11.92
N GLY A 59 -11.06 -14.59 11.34
CA GLY A 59 -11.21 -14.88 9.92
C GLY A 59 -9.94 -14.62 9.13
N HIS A 60 -10.05 -14.62 7.81
CA HIS A 60 -8.96 -14.39 6.88
C HIS A 60 -9.09 -13.01 6.21
N ARG A 61 -7.99 -12.30 6.01
CA ARG A 61 -7.98 -10.96 5.42
C ARG A 61 -7.11 -10.89 4.18
N LEU A 62 -7.62 -10.24 3.14
CA LEU A 62 -6.84 -9.90 1.96
C LEU A 62 -6.33 -8.46 2.10
N LEU A 63 -5.02 -8.30 2.08
CA LEU A 63 -4.32 -7.00 2.06
C LEU A 63 -3.91 -6.72 0.62
N VAL A 64 -4.50 -5.71 0.00
CA VAL A 64 -4.20 -5.34 -1.39
C VAL A 64 -3.43 -4.03 -1.42
N GLY A 65 -2.27 -4.01 -2.05
CA GLY A 65 -1.44 -2.82 -2.11
C GLY A 65 -0.96 -2.45 -3.51
N SER A 66 -0.84 -1.16 -3.76
CA SER A 66 -0.23 -0.62 -4.98
C SER A 66 0.78 0.48 -4.65
N SER A 67 2.00 0.43 -5.22
CA SER A 67 3.07 1.39 -4.98
C SER A 67 3.35 1.53 -3.47
N ALA A 68 3.38 2.75 -2.92
CA ALA A 68 3.56 2.98 -1.48
C ALA A 68 2.50 2.26 -0.61
N GLY A 69 1.29 2.06 -1.15
CA GLY A 69 0.27 1.24 -0.49
C GLY A 69 0.67 -0.23 -0.36
N ALA A 70 1.45 -0.77 -1.29
CA ALA A 70 1.98 -2.13 -1.17
C ALA A 70 2.93 -2.25 0.03
N TRP A 71 3.84 -1.31 0.22
CA TRP A 71 4.76 -1.30 1.37
C TRP A 71 4.01 -1.24 2.71
N ARG A 72 2.96 -0.42 2.78
CA ARG A 72 2.09 -0.34 3.96
C ARG A 72 1.41 -1.68 4.24
N MET A 73 0.86 -2.35 3.21
CA MET A 73 0.20 -3.64 3.38
C MET A 73 1.19 -4.76 3.76
N LEU A 74 2.42 -4.71 3.27
CA LEU A 74 3.50 -5.60 3.73
C LEU A 74 3.79 -5.38 5.23
N ALA A 75 3.90 -4.13 5.68
CA ALA A 75 4.10 -3.83 7.09
C ALA A 75 2.94 -4.31 7.98
N PHE A 76 1.68 -4.25 7.48
CA PHE A 76 0.51 -4.81 8.18
C PHE A 76 0.59 -6.33 8.37
N ALA A 77 1.23 -7.05 7.44
CA ALA A 77 1.39 -8.51 7.49
C ALA A 77 2.72 -8.97 8.12
N ALA A 78 3.59 -8.05 8.47
CA ALA A 78 4.89 -8.36 9.06
C ALA A 78 4.76 -9.05 10.44
N ARG A 79 5.82 -9.70 10.90
CA ARG A 79 5.89 -10.39 12.20
C ARG A 79 5.50 -9.47 13.35
N ARG A 80 5.98 -8.23 13.29
CA ARG A 80 5.67 -7.15 14.22
C ARG A 80 5.21 -5.91 13.45
N PRO A 81 3.90 -5.81 13.14
CA PRO A 81 3.39 -4.81 12.21
C PRO A 81 3.74 -3.37 12.56
N LEU A 82 3.60 -2.97 13.82
CA LEU A 82 3.92 -1.61 14.25
C LEU A 82 5.40 -1.29 14.11
N GLU A 83 6.28 -2.21 14.51
CA GLU A 83 7.73 -2.01 14.39
C GLU A 83 8.17 -1.96 12.92
N ALA A 84 7.64 -2.84 12.07
CA ALA A 84 7.91 -2.82 10.63
C ALA A 84 7.41 -1.52 9.99
N TYR A 85 6.27 -1.02 10.45
CA TYR A 85 5.71 0.23 9.96
C TYR A 85 6.56 1.45 10.36
N GLU A 86 7.08 1.50 11.61
CA GLU A 86 8.00 2.55 12.04
C GLU A 86 9.29 2.51 11.21
N ARG A 87 9.89 1.32 11.04
CA ARG A 87 11.07 1.19 10.16
C ARG A 87 10.80 1.65 8.74
N LEU A 88 9.57 1.40 8.22
CA LEU A 88 9.17 1.86 6.90
C LEU A 88 9.10 3.39 6.81
N ILE A 89 8.56 4.05 7.83
CA ILE A 89 8.52 5.52 7.90
C ILE A 89 9.95 6.07 7.94
N ASP A 90 10.76 5.58 8.87
CA ASP A 90 12.12 6.06 9.09
C ASP A 90 12.99 5.83 7.84
N GLY A 91 12.93 4.63 7.26
CA GLY A 91 13.66 4.31 6.04
C GLY A 91 13.22 5.15 4.85
N TYR A 92 11.94 5.48 4.74
CA TYR A 92 11.43 6.32 3.66
C TYR A 92 11.85 7.79 3.81
N VAL A 93 11.73 8.35 5.02
CA VAL A 93 12.02 9.76 5.28
C VAL A 93 13.52 10.04 5.25
N SER A 94 14.34 9.07 5.68
CA SER A 94 15.81 9.20 5.71
C SER A 94 16.47 9.09 4.34
N GLN A 95 15.72 8.77 3.28
CA GLN A 95 16.32 8.63 1.95
C GLN A 95 16.84 9.95 1.41
N THR A 96 18.06 9.90 0.93
CA THR A 96 18.71 11.01 0.21
C THR A 96 19.03 10.58 -1.21
N PHE A 97 18.84 11.49 -2.15
CA PHE A 97 19.15 11.27 -3.56
C PHE A 97 20.13 12.30 -4.07
N PRO A 98 21.09 11.92 -4.94
CA PRO A 98 21.96 12.88 -5.58
C PRO A 98 21.16 13.82 -6.48
N MET A 99 21.55 15.08 -6.53
CA MET A 99 20.94 16.07 -7.42
C MET A 99 21.76 16.23 -8.71
N PRO A 100 21.14 16.18 -9.90
CA PRO A 100 19.71 15.89 -10.18
C PRO A 100 19.37 14.40 -10.01
N VAL A 101 18.20 14.11 -9.44
CA VAL A 101 17.71 12.73 -9.26
C VAL A 101 17.48 12.07 -10.62
N ARG A 102 18.02 10.88 -10.82
CA ARG A 102 17.84 10.07 -12.04
C ARG A 102 17.08 8.79 -11.71
N ALA A 103 16.31 8.27 -12.67
CA ALA A 103 15.56 7.03 -12.50
C ALA A 103 16.44 5.84 -12.04
N LYS A 104 17.68 5.76 -12.53
CA LYS A 104 18.65 4.72 -12.13
C LYS A 104 19.05 4.79 -10.66
N ASP A 105 18.89 5.93 -9.99
CA ASP A 105 19.26 6.12 -8.59
C ASP A 105 18.10 5.69 -7.66
N VAL A 106 16.86 5.80 -8.13
CA VAL A 106 15.64 5.56 -7.35
C VAL A 106 15.44 4.08 -7.03
N THR A 107 15.49 3.21 -8.03
CA THR A 107 15.22 1.77 -7.84
C THR A 107 16.19 1.10 -6.87
N PRO A 108 17.53 1.29 -6.96
CA PRO A 108 18.45 0.72 -5.99
C PRO A 108 18.26 1.27 -4.58
N ALA A 109 17.91 2.55 -4.45
CA ALA A 109 17.66 3.16 -3.14
C ALA A 109 16.45 2.52 -2.45
N TYR A 110 15.33 2.37 -3.16
CA TYR A 110 14.15 1.70 -2.60
C TYR A 110 14.37 0.21 -2.33
N ARG A 111 15.14 -0.49 -3.16
CA ARG A 111 15.50 -1.89 -2.88
C ARG A 111 16.28 -2.04 -1.59
N ARG A 112 17.28 -1.19 -1.36
CA ARG A 112 18.04 -1.19 -0.10
C ARG A 112 17.14 -0.88 1.08
N MET A 113 16.36 0.20 0.98
CA MET A 113 15.41 0.57 2.03
C MET A 113 14.48 -0.60 2.39
N LEU A 114 13.87 -1.26 1.42
CA LEU A 114 12.95 -2.36 1.68
C LEU A 114 13.65 -3.56 2.32
N ALA A 115 14.89 -3.85 1.93
CA ALA A 115 15.70 -4.92 2.56
C ALA A 115 16.09 -4.59 4.01
N GLU A 116 16.22 -3.32 4.35
CA GLU A 116 16.49 -2.88 5.73
C GLU A 116 15.20 -2.83 6.58
N VAL A 117 14.07 -2.49 5.95
CA VAL A 117 12.77 -2.39 6.62
C VAL A 117 12.18 -3.75 6.96
N PHE A 118 12.21 -4.69 6.02
CA PHE A 118 11.64 -6.03 6.21
C PHE A 118 12.73 -7.07 6.46
N THR A 119 12.76 -7.58 7.68
CA THR A 119 13.66 -8.67 8.09
C THR A 119 13.23 -10.00 7.47
N ASP A 120 14.09 -11.01 7.51
CA ASP A 120 13.74 -12.36 7.04
C ASP A 120 12.53 -12.91 7.80
N ASP A 121 12.45 -12.68 9.12
CA ASP A 121 11.29 -13.05 9.95
C ASP A 121 9.99 -12.34 9.49
N ASP A 122 10.09 -11.09 9.04
CA ASP A 122 8.93 -10.36 8.48
C ASP A 122 8.52 -10.97 7.13
N LEU A 123 9.49 -11.30 6.27
CA LEU A 123 9.20 -11.91 4.96
C LEU A 123 8.57 -13.29 5.11
N ASP A 124 9.07 -14.11 6.04
CA ASP A 124 8.48 -15.41 6.38
C ASP A 124 7.05 -15.24 6.90
N ALA A 125 6.83 -14.28 7.80
CA ALA A 125 5.51 -13.98 8.31
C ALA A 125 4.54 -13.52 7.22
N ILE A 126 4.98 -12.65 6.30
CA ILE A 126 4.18 -12.13 5.20
C ILE A 126 3.78 -13.24 4.21
N THR A 127 4.72 -14.14 3.87
CA THR A 127 4.50 -15.17 2.85
C THR A 127 3.73 -16.38 3.36
N SER A 128 3.76 -16.64 4.66
CA SER A 128 3.10 -17.80 5.29
C SER A 128 2.07 -17.41 6.35
N HIS A 129 1.50 -16.20 6.26
CA HIS A 129 0.59 -15.69 7.29
C HIS A 129 -0.71 -16.51 7.38
N PRO A 130 -1.05 -17.11 8.54
CA PRO A 130 -2.19 -18.02 8.65
C PRO A 130 -3.56 -17.33 8.50
N HIS A 131 -3.61 -16.00 8.66
CA HIS A 131 -4.87 -15.22 8.66
C HIS A 131 -4.88 -14.07 7.66
N ALA A 132 -3.89 -13.98 6.76
CA ALA A 132 -3.87 -12.93 5.76
C ALA A 132 -3.14 -13.37 4.48
N ASP A 133 -3.64 -12.89 3.35
CA ASP A 133 -2.91 -12.87 2.08
C ASP A 133 -2.52 -11.45 1.73
N VAL A 134 -1.36 -11.28 1.11
CA VAL A 134 -0.93 -10.00 0.56
C VAL A 134 -0.91 -10.06 -0.96
N ALA A 135 -1.72 -9.21 -1.59
CA ALA A 135 -1.75 -9.06 -3.04
C ALA A 135 -1.15 -7.71 -3.43
N ILE A 136 -0.13 -7.74 -4.28
CA ILE A 136 0.53 -6.52 -4.77
C ILE A 136 0.13 -6.29 -6.22
N HIS A 137 -0.51 -5.15 -6.48
CA HIS A 137 -0.79 -4.72 -7.84
C HIS A 137 0.50 -4.20 -8.48
N VAL A 138 0.91 -4.86 -9.57
CA VAL A 138 2.08 -4.51 -10.37
C VAL A 138 1.67 -4.22 -11.81
N THR A 139 2.36 -3.27 -12.43
CA THR A 139 2.20 -2.96 -13.85
C THR A 139 3.39 -3.51 -14.61
N ARG A 140 3.13 -4.39 -15.58
CA ARG A 140 4.15 -4.87 -16.53
C ARG A 140 4.07 -4.06 -17.82
N VAL A 141 5.18 -3.45 -18.17
CA VAL A 141 5.33 -2.77 -19.46
C VAL A 141 5.87 -3.79 -20.45
N PHE A 142 5.17 -4.01 -21.57
CA PHE A 142 5.61 -4.89 -22.65
C PHE A 142 6.45 -4.09 -23.64
N ASP A 143 7.66 -4.59 -23.94
CA ASP A 143 8.46 -4.14 -25.08
C ASP A 143 7.75 -4.53 -26.40
N PRO A 144 7.55 -3.63 -27.37
CA PRO A 144 8.66 -3.05 -28.13
C PRO A 144 8.71 -1.51 -28.14
N TYR A 145 8.11 -0.83 -27.20
CA TYR A 145 8.21 0.64 -27.20
C TYR A 145 9.50 1.10 -26.52
N PRO A 146 10.25 2.04 -27.11
CA PRO A 146 11.43 2.61 -26.48
C PRO A 146 11.02 3.52 -25.31
N TRP A 147 10.60 2.90 -24.22
CA TRP A 147 10.23 3.57 -22.96
C TRP A 147 11.39 4.33 -22.30
N SER A 148 12.58 4.24 -22.88
CA SER A 148 13.73 5.05 -22.53
C SER A 148 13.54 6.55 -22.82
N TYR A 149 12.60 6.90 -23.70
CA TYR A 149 12.31 8.29 -24.03
C TYR A 149 11.27 8.87 -23.08
N ARG A 150 11.68 9.80 -22.23
CA ARG A 150 10.80 10.55 -21.30
C ARG A 150 9.52 11.07 -21.98
N ALA A 151 9.64 11.55 -23.22
CA ALA A 151 8.51 12.05 -24.00
C ALA A 151 7.44 10.99 -24.28
N ALA A 152 7.83 9.76 -24.63
CA ALA A 152 6.91 8.65 -24.88
C ALA A 152 6.18 8.22 -23.58
N GLN A 153 6.89 8.19 -22.46
CA GLN A 153 6.28 7.87 -21.16
C GLN A 153 5.26 8.94 -20.74
N ILE A 154 5.60 10.21 -20.88
CA ILE A 154 4.69 11.32 -20.56
C ILE A 154 3.47 11.30 -21.48
N ALA A 155 3.66 11.07 -22.79
CA ALA A 155 2.56 10.96 -23.74
C ALA A 155 1.62 9.80 -23.43
N ALA A 156 2.15 8.63 -23.07
CA ALA A 156 1.36 7.47 -22.70
C ALA A 156 0.55 7.71 -21.41
N ILE A 157 1.14 8.33 -20.40
CA ILE A 157 0.45 8.69 -19.16
C ILE A 157 -0.66 9.72 -19.44
N ALA A 158 -0.36 10.77 -20.23
CA ALA A 158 -1.32 11.80 -20.58
C ALA A 158 -2.50 11.22 -21.38
N MET A 159 -2.23 10.32 -22.32
CA MET A 159 -3.26 9.63 -23.10
C MET A 159 -4.13 8.71 -22.22
N GLY A 160 -3.53 7.96 -21.30
CA GLY A 160 -4.25 7.13 -20.34
C GLY A 160 -5.17 7.95 -19.43
N MET A 161 -4.71 9.11 -18.97
CA MET A 161 -5.52 10.04 -18.17
C MET A 161 -6.67 10.68 -18.99
N ALA A 162 -6.44 11.01 -20.26
CA ALA A 162 -7.48 11.54 -21.13
C ALA A 162 -8.58 10.49 -21.42
N VAL A 163 -8.18 9.26 -21.74
CA VAL A 163 -9.12 8.13 -21.96
C VAL A 163 -9.93 7.86 -20.69
N HIS A 164 -9.30 7.86 -19.53
CA HIS A 164 -9.98 7.64 -18.26
C HIS A 164 -11.04 8.74 -17.99
N ARG A 165 -10.73 10.01 -18.26
CA ARG A 165 -11.69 11.12 -18.13
C ARG A 165 -12.90 11.00 -19.06
N LEU A 166 -12.68 10.50 -20.29
CA LEU A 166 -13.78 10.30 -21.26
C LEU A 166 -14.69 9.12 -20.89
N TRP A 167 -14.17 8.17 -20.10
CA TRP A 167 -14.94 6.98 -19.69
C TRP A 167 -15.66 7.14 -18.35
N THR A 168 -15.27 8.09 -17.51
CA THR A 168 -15.81 8.30 -16.15
C THR A 168 -16.60 9.59 -16.00
N GLY A 169 -16.71 10.40 -17.03
CA GLY A 169 -17.57 11.60 -17.14
C GLY A 169 -18.88 11.27 -17.80
#